data_01021f99e06a73ab2c501981a3c11a97
#
_entry.id   01021f99e06a73ab2c501981a3c11a97
#
_cell.length_a   1.000
_cell.length_b   1.000
_cell.length_c   1.000
_cell.angle_alpha   90.00
_cell.angle_beta   90.00
_cell.angle_gamma   90.00
#
_symmetry.space_group_name_H-M   'P 1'
#
loop_
_entity.id
_entity.type
_entity.pdbx_description
1 polymer ?
#
loop_
_entity_poly.entity_id
_entity_poly.type
_entity_poly.pdbx_seq_one_letter_code
_entity_poly.pdbx_strand_id
1 'polypeptide(L)'
;GIMAGYNTLSKEQLNEELVKLKEEYAKILESDISLDMSRGKPGEDQLNLSMGMMNVLDGNSDYKTTVGFDCRNYGLLDGIPEAKQMMADIMEVSPENVIVFGNASLNIMYDTVSRSFTHGVLGETPWCKLDKVKWLCPVPGYDRHFSITEFFGVEMINVPMNEDGPDMDMVEKLVSEDEAIKGIWCVPKYANPTGVAYSDEVVRRFAALKPAAKDFRIFWDNAYAIHHLY
;
A
#
# COMPACT_ATOMS: atom_id res chain seq x y z
N GLY A 1 20.91 5.31 -22.06
CA GLY A 1 20.98 6.62 -22.72
C GLY A 1 19.62 7.30 -22.57
N ILE A 2 19.60 8.51 -22.05
CA ILE A 2 18.39 9.37 -22.01
C ILE A 2 18.00 9.58 -23.47
N MET A 3 16.84 9.08 -23.88
CA MET A 3 16.30 9.39 -25.21
C MET A 3 16.08 10.90 -25.27
N ALA A 4 16.72 11.57 -26.24
CA ALA A 4 16.44 12.97 -26.51
C ALA A 4 14.93 13.10 -26.81
N GLY A 5 14.28 14.05 -26.18
CA GLY A 5 12.82 14.24 -26.39
C GLY A 5 12.54 14.60 -27.86
N TYR A 6 11.46 14.12 -28.42
CA TYR A 6 11.07 14.36 -29.82
C TYR A 6 11.08 15.83 -30.21
N ASN A 7 10.89 16.73 -29.25
CA ASN A 7 10.95 18.19 -29.44
C ASN A 7 12.35 18.74 -29.77
N THR A 8 13.41 17.92 -29.62
CA THR A 8 14.81 18.29 -29.92
C THR A 8 15.28 17.79 -31.29
N LEU A 9 14.45 16.99 -32.00
CA LEU A 9 14.80 16.38 -33.28
C LEU A 9 14.42 17.30 -34.46
N SER A 10 15.22 17.21 -35.55
CA SER A 10 14.87 17.84 -36.81
C SER A 10 13.67 17.13 -37.47
N LYS A 11 13.06 17.78 -38.46
CA LYS A 11 11.94 17.21 -39.22
C LYS A 11 12.36 15.91 -39.95
N GLU A 12 13.57 15.87 -40.48
CA GLU A 12 14.11 14.68 -41.13
C GLU A 12 14.29 13.55 -40.15
N GLN A 13 14.86 13.79 -38.96
CA GLN A 13 15.05 12.83 -37.90
C GLN A 13 13.70 12.31 -37.37
N LEU A 14 12.69 13.18 -37.22
CA LEU A 14 11.34 12.78 -36.84
C LEU A 14 10.69 11.86 -37.87
N ASN A 15 10.89 12.13 -39.18
CA ASN A 15 10.38 11.28 -40.24
C ASN A 15 11.06 9.90 -40.26
N GLU A 16 12.36 9.83 -40.06
CA GLU A 16 13.11 8.58 -39.96
C GLU A 16 12.62 7.74 -38.77
N GLU A 17 12.47 8.38 -37.62
CA GLU A 17 11.96 7.71 -36.41
C GLU A 17 10.49 7.23 -36.60
N LEU A 18 9.64 8.03 -37.25
CA LEU A 18 8.26 7.65 -37.58
C LEU A 18 8.21 6.41 -38.46
N VAL A 19 9.07 6.31 -39.48
CA VAL A 19 9.15 5.12 -40.36
C VAL A 19 9.53 3.89 -39.53
N LYS A 20 10.57 4.01 -38.72
CA LYS A 20 11.03 2.92 -37.84
C LYS A 20 9.93 2.45 -36.89
N LEU A 21 9.26 3.37 -36.19
CA LEU A 21 8.17 3.06 -35.28
C LEU A 21 6.98 2.40 -35.98
N LYS A 22 6.66 2.81 -37.22
CA LYS A 22 5.62 2.15 -38.02
C LYS A 22 5.98 0.72 -38.39
N GLU A 23 7.24 0.46 -38.73
CA GLU A 23 7.71 -0.89 -39.03
C GLU A 23 7.68 -1.78 -37.79
N GLU A 24 8.12 -1.28 -36.64
CA GLU A 24 8.06 -1.99 -35.35
C GLU A 24 6.61 -2.28 -34.96
N TYR A 25 5.72 -1.32 -35.10
CA TYR A 25 4.30 -1.50 -34.82
C TYR A 25 3.63 -2.53 -35.73
N ALA A 26 3.95 -2.52 -37.03
CA ALA A 26 3.46 -3.52 -37.97
C ALA A 26 3.89 -4.94 -37.56
N LYS A 27 5.14 -5.13 -37.14
CA LYS A 27 5.61 -6.44 -36.62
C LYS A 27 4.87 -6.90 -35.37
N ILE A 28 4.52 -5.94 -34.47
CA ILE A 28 3.73 -6.26 -33.28
C ILE A 28 2.31 -6.68 -33.68
N LEU A 29 1.69 -6.00 -34.64
CA LEU A 29 0.36 -6.34 -35.14
C LEU A 29 0.30 -7.73 -35.82
N GLU A 30 1.40 -8.15 -36.46
CA GLU A 30 1.53 -9.47 -37.07
C GLU A 30 1.81 -10.57 -36.02
N SER A 31 2.22 -10.19 -34.82
CA SER A 31 2.44 -11.15 -33.74
C SER A 31 1.09 -11.58 -33.14
N ASP A 32 0.95 -12.86 -32.83
CA ASP A 32 -0.25 -13.42 -32.20
C ASP A 32 -0.22 -13.24 -30.66
N ILE A 33 0.23 -12.05 -30.23
CA ILE A 33 0.35 -11.70 -28.80
C ILE A 33 -0.95 -11.08 -28.34
N SER A 34 -1.61 -11.72 -27.36
CA SER A 34 -2.75 -11.16 -26.64
C SER A 34 -2.41 -11.03 -25.17
N LEU A 35 -2.21 -9.81 -24.70
CA LEU A 35 -1.83 -9.49 -23.32
C LEU A 35 -2.91 -8.69 -22.63
N ASP A 36 -3.30 -9.11 -21.43
CA ASP A 36 -4.15 -8.33 -20.54
C ASP A 36 -3.27 -7.53 -19.58
N MET A 37 -3.21 -6.22 -19.77
CA MET A 37 -2.45 -5.29 -18.93
C MET A 37 -3.34 -4.54 -17.93
N SER A 38 -4.61 -4.91 -17.80
CA SER A 38 -5.55 -4.22 -16.92
C SER A 38 -5.25 -4.44 -15.44
N ARG A 39 -4.63 -5.58 -15.09
CA ARG A 39 -4.25 -5.93 -13.72
C ARG A 39 -2.98 -6.77 -13.70
N GLY A 40 -2.05 -6.42 -12.80
CA GLY A 40 -0.92 -7.28 -12.46
C GLY A 40 -1.41 -8.48 -11.65
N LYS A 41 -1.15 -9.70 -12.15
CA LYS A 41 -1.45 -10.97 -11.47
C LYS A 41 -0.25 -11.89 -11.60
N PRO A 42 0.07 -12.69 -10.54
CA PRO A 42 1.09 -13.71 -10.66
C PRO A 42 0.73 -14.73 -11.76
N GLY A 43 1.72 -15.17 -12.51
CA GLY A 43 1.57 -16.27 -13.46
C GLY A 43 1.43 -17.62 -12.76
N GLU A 44 1.02 -18.66 -13.51
CA GLU A 44 0.78 -20.01 -12.97
C GLU A 44 2.03 -20.60 -12.32
N ASP A 45 3.18 -20.44 -12.94
CA ASP A 45 4.48 -20.89 -12.42
C ASP A 45 4.85 -20.21 -11.10
N GLN A 46 4.55 -18.92 -10.94
CA GLN A 46 4.73 -18.20 -9.69
C GLN A 46 3.77 -18.72 -8.59
N LEU A 47 2.51 -18.97 -8.93
CA LEU A 47 1.52 -19.53 -7.99
C LEU A 47 1.90 -20.96 -7.55
N ASN A 48 2.47 -21.75 -8.44
CA ASN A 48 2.89 -23.11 -8.16
C ASN A 48 4.05 -23.21 -7.16
N LEU A 49 4.85 -22.15 -6.97
CA LEU A 49 5.93 -22.12 -5.99
C LEU A 49 5.45 -22.42 -4.56
N SER A 50 4.24 -22.01 -4.22
CA SER A 50 3.68 -22.19 -2.88
C SER A 50 2.74 -23.38 -2.74
N MET A 51 2.47 -24.14 -3.80
CA MET A 51 1.48 -25.23 -3.78
C MET A 51 1.85 -26.37 -2.82
N GLY A 52 3.14 -26.56 -2.49
CA GLY A 52 3.56 -27.51 -1.47
C GLY A 52 2.93 -27.26 -0.09
N MET A 53 2.55 -26.01 0.19
CA MET A 53 1.86 -25.58 1.40
C MET A 53 0.54 -26.35 1.65
N MET A 54 -0.16 -26.74 0.58
CA MET A 54 -1.44 -27.45 0.66
C MET A 54 -1.32 -28.86 1.20
N ASN A 55 -0.12 -29.42 1.25
CA ASN A 55 0.16 -30.78 1.73
C ASN A 55 0.83 -30.81 3.11
N VAL A 56 0.97 -29.68 3.76
CA VAL A 56 1.66 -29.57 5.07
C VAL A 56 0.78 -30.08 6.20
N LEU A 57 -0.54 -29.96 6.07
CA LEU A 57 -1.52 -30.39 7.07
C LEU A 57 -2.44 -31.46 6.49
N ASP A 58 -2.67 -32.52 7.27
CA ASP A 58 -3.63 -33.58 6.98
C ASP A 58 -4.36 -34.02 8.25
N GLY A 59 -5.19 -35.07 8.18
CA GLY A 59 -5.95 -35.57 9.31
C GLY A 59 -5.12 -36.12 10.48
N ASN A 60 -3.80 -36.34 10.30
CA ASN A 60 -2.88 -36.85 11.30
C ASN A 60 -1.93 -35.77 11.85
N SER A 61 -2.03 -34.56 11.35
CA SER A 61 -1.16 -33.46 11.77
C SER A 61 -1.43 -33.03 13.22
N ASP A 62 -0.41 -32.52 13.89
CA ASP A 62 -0.59 -31.82 15.16
C ASP A 62 -1.14 -30.41 14.88
N TYR A 63 -2.34 -30.15 15.36
CA TYR A 63 -3.01 -28.86 15.19
C TYR A 63 -2.82 -27.91 16.38
N LYS A 64 -1.96 -28.25 17.32
CA LYS A 64 -1.72 -27.40 18.49
C LYS A 64 -0.60 -26.41 18.26
N THR A 65 -0.80 -25.21 18.78
CA THR A 65 0.27 -24.21 18.89
C THR A 65 1.30 -24.63 19.94
N THR A 66 2.44 -23.95 19.96
CA THR A 66 3.49 -24.13 20.98
C THR A 66 2.99 -23.90 22.41
N VAL A 67 1.90 -23.13 22.57
CA VAL A 67 1.25 -22.90 23.87
C VAL A 67 0.06 -23.83 24.12
N GLY A 68 -0.13 -24.85 23.28
CA GLY A 68 -1.14 -25.90 23.47
C GLY A 68 -2.55 -25.55 23.00
N PHE A 69 -2.74 -24.43 22.30
CA PHE A 69 -4.04 -24.06 21.73
C PHE A 69 -4.33 -24.89 20.48
N ASP A 70 -5.50 -25.49 20.41
CA ASP A 70 -5.96 -26.26 19.25
C ASP A 70 -6.49 -25.32 18.16
N CYS A 71 -5.77 -25.22 17.03
CA CYS A 71 -6.09 -24.31 15.93
C CYS A 71 -7.41 -24.63 15.22
N ARG A 72 -8.01 -25.79 15.48
CA ARG A 72 -9.36 -26.13 14.97
C ARG A 72 -10.48 -25.45 15.77
N ASN A 73 -10.13 -24.78 16.85
CA ASN A 73 -11.07 -24.08 17.72
C ASN A 73 -10.89 -22.55 17.59
N TYR A 74 -11.81 -21.80 18.17
CA TYR A 74 -11.76 -20.34 18.25
C TYR A 74 -11.28 -19.88 19.62
N GLY A 75 -10.89 -18.60 19.77
CA GLY A 75 -10.55 -18.00 21.07
C GLY A 75 -9.30 -17.15 21.08
N LEU A 76 -8.48 -17.15 20.02
CA LEU A 76 -7.38 -16.21 19.85
C LEU A 76 -7.83 -15.11 18.91
N LEU A 77 -7.89 -13.85 19.41
CA LEU A 77 -8.49 -12.74 18.68
C LEU A 77 -7.53 -12.06 17.70
N ASP A 78 -6.23 -12.17 17.94
CA ASP A 78 -5.19 -11.42 17.23
C ASP A 78 -4.18 -12.32 16.48
N GLY A 79 -4.43 -13.61 16.45
CA GLY A 79 -3.60 -14.60 15.78
C GLY A 79 -2.92 -15.59 16.72
N ILE A 80 -2.49 -16.73 16.17
CA ILE A 80 -1.70 -17.71 16.91
C ILE A 80 -0.27 -17.18 17.14
N PRO A 81 0.42 -17.57 18.22
CA PRO A 81 1.74 -17.05 18.55
C PRO A 81 2.77 -17.17 17.41
N GLU A 82 2.74 -18.31 16.71
CA GLU A 82 3.66 -18.60 15.60
C GLU A 82 3.44 -17.65 14.41
N ALA A 83 2.19 -17.35 14.08
CA ALA A 83 1.86 -16.41 13.01
C ALA A 83 2.23 -14.97 13.38
N LYS A 84 1.97 -14.57 14.64
CA LYS A 84 2.37 -13.25 15.15
C LYS A 84 3.89 -13.10 15.13
N GLN A 85 4.65 -14.13 15.54
CA GLN A 85 6.11 -14.09 15.51
C GLN A 85 6.64 -14.00 14.08
N MET A 86 6.13 -14.81 13.15
CA MET A 86 6.53 -14.77 11.75
C MET A 86 6.33 -13.38 11.13
N MET A 87 5.19 -12.76 11.39
CA MET A 87 4.91 -11.42 10.87
C MET A 87 5.72 -10.34 11.60
N ALA A 88 5.98 -10.50 12.89
CA ALA A 88 6.84 -9.61 13.66
C ALA A 88 8.28 -9.59 13.12
N ASP A 89 8.82 -10.74 12.75
CA ASP A 89 10.16 -10.87 12.17
C ASP A 89 10.22 -10.15 10.78
N ILE A 90 9.17 -10.30 9.96
CA ILE A 90 9.08 -9.62 8.65
C ILE A 90 8.96 -8.09 8.82
N MET A 91 8.20 -7.65 9.80
CA MET A 91 7.90 -6.23 10.04
C MET A 91 8.91 -5.55 10.96
N GLU A 92 9.86 -6.31 11.53
CA GLU A 92 10.85 -5.83 12.51
C GLU A 92 10.21 -5.11 13.71
N VAL A 93 9.14 -5.71 14.24
CA VAL A 93 8.40 -5.21 15.41
C VAL A 93 8.25 -6.31 16.47
N SER A 94 7.82 -5.94 17.68
CA SER A 94 7.48 -6.92 18.71
C SER A 94 6.19 -7.69 18.35
N PRO A 95 6.11 -9.01 18.60
CA PRO A 95 4.90 -9.81 18.31
C PRO A 95 3.62 -9.28 18.97
N GLU A 96 3.74 -8.63 20.12
CA GLU A 96 2.60 -7.99 20.81
C GLU A 96 1.98 -6.83 20.02
N ASN A 97 2.72 -6.24 19.08
CA ASN A 97 2.25 -5.20 18.19
C ASN A 97 1.69 -5.74 16.87
N VAL A 98 1.58 -7.07 16.74
CA VAL A 98 1.06 -7.73 15.55
C VAL A 98 -0.36 -8.23 15.79
N ILE A 99 -1.26 -7.90 14.88
CA ILE A 99 -2.60 -8.47 14.79
C ILE A 99 -2.71 -9.17 13.44
N VAL A 100 -2.93 -10.48 13.48
CA VAL A 100 -3.22 -11.26 12.28
C VAL A 100 -4.71 -11.18 12.02
N PHE A 101 -5.07 -10.62 10.87
CA PHE A 101 -6.45 -10.40 10.48
C PHE A 101 -6.81 -11.21 9.21
N GLY A 102 -7.80 -10.77 8.44
CA GLY A 102 -8.17 -11.42 7.18
C GLY A 102 -7.10 -11.26 6.07
N ASN A 103 -7.37 -11.80 4.92
CA ASN A 103 -6.46 -11.85 3.77
C ASN A 103 -6.50 -10.64 2.85
N ALA A 104 -7.29 -9.62 3.18
CA ALA A 104 -7.44 -8.41 2.37
C ALA A 104 -7.14 -7.16 3.20
N SER A 105 -6.01 -6.50 2.91
CA SER A 105 -5.59 -5.29 3.63
C SER A 105 -6.59 -4.15 3.51
N LEU A 106 -7.31 -4.03 2.40
CA LEU A 106 -8.37 -3.02 2.23
C LEU A 106 -9.51 -3.19 3.25
N ASN A 107 -9.85 -4.43 3.62
CA ASN A 107 -10.85 -4.67 4.67
C ASN A 107 -10.35 -4.19 6.03
N ILE A 108 -9.07 -4.39 6.32
CA ILE A 108 -8.44 -3.91 7.57
C ILE A 108 -8.46 -2.38 7.62
N MET A 109 -8.11 -1.72 6.52
CA MET A 109 -8.11 -0.26 6.41
C MET A 109 -9.54 0.29 6.57
N TYR A 110 -10.50 -0.31 5.87
CA TYR A 110 -11.91 0.07 6.00
C TYR A 110 -12.41 -0.09 7.45
N ASP A 111 -12.15 -1.23 8.08
CA ASP A 111 -12.55 -1.49 9.46
C ASP A 111 -11.91 -0.49 10.44
N THR A 112 -10.63 -0.18 10.25
CA THR A 112 -9.92 0.79 11.09
C THR A 112 -10.53 2.19 10.96
N VAL A 113 -10.81 2.65 9.75
CA VAL A 113 -11.46 3.94 9.50
C VAL A 113 -12.88 3.93 10.08
N SER A 114 -13.65 2.87 9.85
CA SER A 114 -15.01 2.70 10.38
C SER A 114 -15.05 2.79 11.91
N ARG A 115 -14.13 2.10 12.58
CA ARG A 115 -14.02 2.15 14.06
C ARG A 115 -13.63 3.54 14.55
N SER A 116 -12.79 4.23 13.84
CA SER A 116 -12.43 5.62 14.16
C SER A 116 -13.63 6.55 14.07
N PHE A 117 -14.51 6.35 13.08
CA PHE A 117 -15.77 7.08 12.97
C PHE A 117 -16.75 6.77 14.08
N THR A 118 -16.88 5.52 14.47
CA THR A 118 -17.89 5.09 15.45
C THR A 118 -17.45 5.20 16.90
N HIS A 119 -16.17 4.92 17.19
CA HIS A 119 -15.66 4.80 18.55
C HIS A 119 -14.50 5.75 18.87
N GLY A 120 -13.93 6.42 17.87
CA GLY A 120 -12.73 7.24 18.03
C GLY A 120 -11.45 6.42 18.15
N VAL A 121 -10.33 7.11 18.28
CA VAL A 121 -8.99 6.54 18.39
C VAL A 121 -8.43 6.84 19.77
N LEU A 122 -8.12 5.80 20.55
CA LEU A 122 -7.49 5.90 21.87
C LEU A 122 -8.17 6.92 22.82
N GLY A 123 -9.49 6.91 22.87
CA GLY A 123 -10.28 7.77 23.75
C GLY A 123 -10.57 9.16 23.21
N GLU A 124 -10.09 9.50 22.02
CA GLU A 124 -10.46 10.74 21.35
C GLU A 124 -11.90 10.67 20.80
N THR A 125 -12.44 11.84 20.46
CA THR A 125 -13.81 11.96 19.96
C THR A 125 -14.03 11.10 18.72
N PRO A 126 -15.11 10.28 18.65
CA PRO A 126 -15.50 9.58 17.42
C PRO A 126 -15.64 10.56 16.24
N TRP A 127 -15.06 10.22 15.10
CA TRP A 127 -15.01 11.12 13.96
C TRP A 127 -16.39 11.49 13.41
N CYS A 128 -17.39 10.62 13.59
CA CYS A 128 -18.78 10.95 13.23
C CYS A 128 -19.37 12.12 14.02
N LYS A 129 -18.77 12.52 15.14
CA LYS A 129 -19.18 13.66 15.96
C LYS A 129 -18.40 14.94 15.67
N LEU A 130 -17.45 14.88 14.77
CA LEU A 130 -16.65 16.03 14.34
C LEU A 130 -17.33 16.72 13.15
N ASP A 131 -17.19 18.04 13.09
CA ASP A 131 -17.73 18.82 11.96
C ASP A 131 -17.04 18.47 10.65
N LYS A 132 -15.74 18.15 10.70
CA LYS A 132 -14.94 17.85 9.53
C LYS A 132 -13.83 16.85 9.84
N VAL A 133 -13.63 15.91 8.92
CA VAL A 133 -12.50 14.98 8.89
C VAL A 133 -11.81 15.11 7.54
N LYS A 134 -10.51 15.29 7.57
CA LYS A 134 -9.66 15.43 6.38
C LYS A 134 -8.60 14.35 6.33
N TRP A 135 -8.11 14.07 5.12
CA TRP A 135 -7.13 13.04 4.86
C TRP A 135 -6.14 13.46 3.79
N LEU A 136 -4.87 13.18 3.98
CA LEU A 136 -3.86 13.43 2.97
C LEU A 136 -3.76 12.26 2.01
N CYS A 137 -3.80 12.58 0.72
CA CYS A 137 -3.78 11.62 -0.37
C CYS A 137 -2.61 11.94 -1.30
N PRO A 138 -1.45 11.29 -1.14
CA PRO A 138 -0.37 11.38 -2.11
C PRO A 138 -0.83 10.91 -3.49
N VAL A 139 -0.61 11.75 -4.51
CA VAL A 139 -1.07 11.51 -5.88
C VAL A 139 0.06 11.69 -6.89
N PRO A 140 0.20 10.80 -7.89
CA PRO A 140 -0.61 9.59 -8.13
C PRO A 140 -0.50 8.57 -6.99
N GLY A 141 -1.60 7.88 -6.65
CA GLY A 141 -1.68 6.93 -5.56
C GLY A 141 -2.62 5.77 -5.85
N TYR A 142 -2.83 4.89 -4.88
CA TYR A 142 -3.70 3.75 -5.04
C TYR A 142 -5.17 4.14 -4.84
N ASP A 143 -5.94 4.09 -5.91
CA ASP A 143 -7.33 4.56 -5.97
C ASP A 143 -8.26 3.86 -4.95
N ARG A 144 -7.99 2.62 -4.59
CA ARG A 144 -8.77 1.87 -3.61
C ARG A 144 -8.68 2.45 -2.20
N HIS A 145 -7.53 3.02 -1.83
CA HIS A 145 -7.39 3.78 -0.59
C HIS A 145 -8.31 4.99 -0.59
N PHE A 146 -8.31 5.74 -1.68
CA PHE A 146 -9.12 6.95 -1.80
C PHE A 146 -10.61 6.63 -1.78
N SER A 147 -11.02 5.49 -2.35
CA SER A 147 -12.40 5.02 -2.30
C SER A 147 -12.89 4.78 -0.87
N ILE A 148 -12.02 4.34 0.05
CA ILE A 148 -12.38 4.18 1.46
C ILE A 148 -12.70 5.54 2.09
N THR A 149 -11.81 6.51 1.96
CA THR A 149 -12.01 7.85 2.53
C THR A 149 -13.18 8.57 1.89
N GLU A 150 -13.37 8.43 0.57
CA GLU A 150 -14.52 8.96 -0.14
C GLU A 150 -15.84 8.40 0.39
N PHE A 151 -15.91 7.08 0.63
CA PHE A 151 -17.10 6.40 1.15
C PHE A 151 -17.56 6.96 2.50
N PHE A 152 -16.62 7.34 3.36
CA PHE A 152 -16.93 7.96 4.65
C PHE A 152 -17.15 9.47 4.59
N GLY A 153 -17.14 10.08 3.42
CA GLY A 153 -17.33 11.52 3.26
C GLY A 153 -16.17 12.37 3.80
N VAL A 154 -14.98 11.79 3.86
CA VAL A 154 -13.76 12.48 4.30
C VAL A 154 -13.30 13.46 3.22
N GLU A 155 -12.93 14.68 3.60
CA GLU A 155 -12.31 15.63 2.70
C GLU A 155 -10.88 15.18 2.36
N MET A 156 -10.64 14.87 1.10
CA MET A 156 -9.34 14.41 0.62
C MET A 156 -8.49 15.58 0.10
N ILE A 157 -7.27 15.72 0.61
CA ILE A 157 -6.31 16.74 0.22
C ILE A 157 -5.21 16.05 -0.59
N ASN A 158 -5.08 16.42 -1.86
CA ASN A 158 -4.03 15.90 -2.71
C ASN A 158 -2.65 16.44 -2.28
N VAL A 159 -1.69 15.53 -2.16
CA VAL A 159 -0.28 15.84 -1.91
C VAL A 159 0.53 15.37 -3.11
N PRO A 160 1.34 16.23 -3.76
CA PRO A 160 2.18 15.81 -4.87
C PRO A 160 3.15 14.69 -4.47
N MET A 161 3.36 13.73 -5.39
CA MET A 161 4.42 12.73 -5.28
C MET A 161 5.68 13.22 -6.00
N ASN A 162 6.80 13.22 -5.29
CA ASN A 162 8.13 13.44 -5.84
C ASN A 162 8.79 12.09 -6.22
N GLU A 163 10.02 12.13 -6.72
CA GLU A 163 10.76 10.93 -7.14
C GLU A 163 11.12 9.99 -5.97
N ASP A 164 11.09 10.50 -4.74
CA ASP A 164 11.48 9.78 -3.52
C ASP A 164 10.37 9.70 -2.45
N GLY A 165 9.16 10.05 -2.81
CA GLY A 165 8.01 10.00 -1.91
C GLY A 165 7.11 11.24 -1.98
N PRO A 166 6.16 11.40 -1.06
CA PRO A 166 5.29 12.57 -1.00
C PRO A 166 6.08 13.87 -0.74
N ASP A 167 5.51 14.99 -1.17
CA ASP A 167 6.00 16.32 -0.76
C ASP A 167 5.88 16.49 0.76
N MET A 168 7.00 16.21 1.45
CA MET A 168 7.04 16.22 2.91
C MET A 168 6.95 17.62 3.50
N ASP A 169 7.35 18.66 2.80
CA ASP A 169 7.17 20.05 3.26
C ASP A 169 5.68 20.37 3.39
N MET A 170 4.90 19.96 2.39
CA MET A 170 3.44 20.09 2.43
C MET A 170 2.81 19.21 3.52
N VAL A 171 3.22 17.94 3.63
CA VAL A 171 2.70 17.01 4.65
C VAL A 171 2.95 17.57 6.06
N GLU A 172 4.17 17.93 6.39
CA GLU A 172 4.55 18.45 7.71
C GLU A 172 3.77 19.70 8.08
N LYS A 173 3.65 20.64 7.13
CA LYS A 173 2.89 21.86 7.33
C LYS A 173 1.42 21.58 7.63
N LEU A 174 0.76 20.83 6.77
CA LEU A 174 -0.67 20.57 6.88
C LEU A 174 -1.02 19.80 8.16
N VAL A 175 -0.29 18.73 8.51
CA VAL A 175 -0.59 17.94 9.70
C VAL A 175 -0.32 18.70 11.01
N SER A 176 0.62 19.63 11.01
CA SER A 176 0.94 20.45 12.20
C SER A 176 -0.03 21.60 12.42
N GLU A 177 -0.70 22.08 11.39
CA GLU A 177 -1.57 23.25 11.43
C GLU A 177 -3.06 22.94 11.52
N ASP A 178 -3.49 21.73 11.10
CA ASP A 178 -4.92 21.38 10.98
C ASP A 178 -5.25 20.09 11.73
N GLU A 179 -5.94 20.22 12.86
CA GLU A 179 -6.40 19.09 13.69
C GLU A 179 -7.53 18.26 13.06
N ALA A 180 -8.15 18.73 11.97
CA ALA A 180 -9.12 17.95 11.22
C ALA A 180 -8.48 16.86 10.35
N ILE A 181 -7.17 16.95 10.07
CA ILE A 181 -6.42 15.95 9.31
C ILE A 181 -6.14 14.76 10.22
N LYS A 182 -6.79 13.63 9.92
CA LYS A 182 -6.76 12.42 10.75
C LYS A 182 -5.89 11.31 10.20
N GLY A 183 -5.46 11.40 8.97
CA GLY A 183 -4.62 10.36 8.38
C GLY A 183 -4.00 10.71 7.04
N ILE A 184 -3.14 9.81 6.62
CA ILE A 184 -2.48 9.82 5.31
C ILE A 184 -2.37 8.40 4.78
N TRP A 185 -2.63 8.22 3.48
CA TRP A 185 -2.38 6.96 2.79
C TRP A 185 -0.94 6.91 2.27
N CYS A 186 -0.20 5.85 2.61
CA CYS A 186 1.17 5.66 2.14
C CYS A 186 1.36 4.25 1.57
N VAL A 187 2.05 4.16 0.43
CA VAL A 187 2.57 2.92 -0.13
C VAL A 187 4.08 3.10 -0.31
N PRO A 188 4.89 2.80 0.74
CA PRO A 188 6.29 3.22 0.77
C PRO A 188 7.18 2.43 -0.19
N LYS A 189 6.77 1.18 -0.54
CA LYS A 189 7.62 0.28 -1.33
C LYS A 189 6.77 -0.82 -2.00
N TYR A 190 6.47 -0.74 -3.22
CA TYR A 190 6.70 0.30 -4.23
C TYR A 190 5.35 0.96 -4.51
N ALA A 191 5.31 2.27 -4.63
CA ALA A 191 4.05 2.99 -4.79
C ALA A 191 3.29 2.56 -6.04
N ASN A 192 1.98 2.43 -5.91
CA ASN A 192 1.09 2.13 -7.02
C ASN A 192 0.33 3.44 -7.39
N PRO A 193 0.41 3.92 -8.64
CA PRO A 193 0.94 3.25 -9.84
C PRO A 193 2.38 3.61 -10.22
N THR A 194 3.06 4.50 -9.50
CA THR A 194 4.32 5.12 -9.94
C THR A 194 5.57 4.23 -9.80
N GLY A 195 5.53 3.24 -8.90
CA GLY A 195 6.69 2.43 -8.54
C GLY A 195 7.72 3.12 -7.65
N VAL A 196 7.44 4.35 -7.19
CA VAL A 196 8.33 5.12 -6.31
C VAL A 196 8.56 4.38 -4.98
N ALA A 197 9.81 4.25 -4.57
CA ALA A 197 10.19 3.87 -3.23
C ALA A 197 10.49 5.12 -2.39
N TYR A 198 9.94 5.18 -1.17
CA TYR A 198 10.24 6.29 -0.27
C TYR A 198 11.71 6.24 0.15
N SER A 199 12.39 7.39 0.09
CA SER A 199 13.76 7.49 0.58
C SER A 199 13.83 7.38 2.11
N ASP A 200 15.01 7.04 2.62
CA ASP A 200 15.26 7.03 4.06
C ASP A 200 14.98 8.40 4.70
N GLU A 201 15.26 9.48 3.99
CA GLU A 201 14.96 10.83 4.46
C GLU A 201 13.46 11.04 4.61
N VAL A 202 12.66 10.67 3.60
CA VAL A 202 11.19 10.74 3.64
C VAL A 202 10.65 9.91 4.80
N VAL A 203 11.14 8.69 4.99
CA VAL A 203 10.71 7.82 6.09
C VAL A 203 11.03 8.45 7.46
N ARG A 204 12.22 9.03 7.63
CA ARG A 204 12.59 9.73 8.87
C ARG A 204 11.71 10.96 9.12
N ARG A 205 11.37 11.70 8.08
CA ARG A 205 10.44 12.83 8.17
C ARG A 205 9.04 12.40 8.60
N PHE A 206 8.53 11.27 8.07
CA PHE A 206 7.28 10.68 8.57
C PHE A 206 7.35 10.34 10.06
N ALA A 207 8.45 9.72 10.50
CA ALA A 207 8.63 9.36 11.91
C ALA A 207 8.74 10.60 12.84
N ALA A 208 9.16 11.74 12.30
CA ALA A 208 9.33 12.99 13.03
C ALA A 208 8.10 13.91 12.97
N LEU A 209 7.01 13.52 12.30
CA LEU A 209 5.79 14.32 12.20
C LEU A 209 5.26 14.72 13.58
N LYS A 210 4.76 15.95 13.67
CA LYS A 210 4.11 16.52 14.87
C LYS A 210 2.68 16.94 14.53
N PRO A 211 1.75 15.99 14.42
CA PRO A 211 0.37 16.30 14.08
C PRO A 211 -0.31 17.15 15.16
N ALA A 212 -1.12 18.12 14.74
CA ALA A 212 -2.03 18.83 15.62
C ALA A 212 -3.10 17.91 16.21
N ALA A 213 -3.58 16.93 15.42
CA ALA A 213 -4.53 15.93 15.88
C ALA A 213 -3.82 14.79 16.63
N LYS A 214 -4.21 14.51 17.88
CA LYS A 214 -3.70 13.37 18.65
C LYS A 214 -4.07 12.01 18.05
N ASP A 215 -5.19 11.98 17.35
CA ASP A 215 -5.76 10.82 16.68
C ASP A 215 -5.36 10.70 15.19
N PHE A 216 -4.38 11.48 14.74
CA PHE A 216 -3.75 11.31 13.43
C PHE A 216 -3.02 9.97 13.35
N ARG A 217 -3.18 9.26 12.22
CA ARG A 217 -2.50 7.98 11.96
C ARG A 217 -1.94 7.93 10.54
N ILE A 218 -0.78 7.32 10.41
CA ILE A 218 -0.17 6.98 9.13
C ILE A 218 -0.62 5.57 8.77
N PHE A 219 -1.32 5.44 7.63
CA PHE A 219 -1.67 4.15 7.06
C PHE A 219 -0.56 3.74 6.11
N TRP A 220 0.31 2.87 6.60
CA TRP A 220 1.53 2.45 5.93
C TRP A 220 1.32 1.11 5.25
N ASP A 221 0.79 1.14 4.01
CA ASP A 221 0.50 -0.06 3.23
C ASP A 221 1.79 -0.61 2.62
N ASN A 222 2.41 -1.53 3.32
CA ASN A 222 3.66 -2.14 2.95
C ASN A 222 3.45 -3.44 2.15
N ALA A 223 2.61 -3.38 1.12
CA ALA A 223 2.16 -4.52 0.31
C ALA A 223 3.31 -5.33 -0.30
N TYR A 224 4.43 -4.69 -0.59
CA TYR A 224 5.58 -5.30 -1.25
C TYR A 224 6.82 -5.40 -0.36
N ALA A 225 6.62 -5.45 0.96
CA ALA A 225 7.69 -5.43 1.97
C ALA A 225 8.81 -6.43 1.73
N ILE A 226 8.47 -7.62 1.21
CA ILE A 226 9.40 -8.73 0.97
C ILE A 226 9.75 -8.93 -0.51
N HIS A 227 9.22 -8.10 -1.40
CA HIS A 227 9.46 -8.18 -2.85
C HIS A 227 10.51 -7.15 -3.28
N HIS A 228 11.74 -7.30 -2.79
CA HIS A 228 12.82 -6.39 -3.11
C HIS A 228 13.17 -6.46 -4.59
N LEU A 229 13.23 -5.29 -5.24
CA LEU A 229 13.63 -5.16 -6.64
C LEU A 229 15.11 -4.76 -6.80
N TYR A 230 15.73 -4.21 -5.76
CA TYR A 230 17.14 -3.78 -5.71
C TYR A 230 17.60 -3.68 -4.26
#